data_4ff2d7e9c248c237d112c4fc66c9eccc
#
_entry.id   4ff2d7e9c248c237d112c4fc66c9eccc
#
_cell.length_a   1.000
_cell.length_b   1.000
_cell.length_c   1.000
_cell.angle_alpha   90.00
_cell.angle_beta   90.00
_cell.angle_gamma   90.00
#
_symmetry.space_group_name_H-M   'P 1'
#
loop_
_entity.id
_entity.type
_entity.pdbx_description
1 polymer ?
#
loop_
_entity_poly.entity_id
_entity_poly.type
_entity_poly.pdbx_seq_one_letter_code
_entity_poly.pdbx_strand_id
1 'polypeptide(L)' 'MTKLEVTKVEERLNHQFLYSVRLSADANRMEFPIGIQDQGSDRANEAAVLASTLAFAEELEAAARLRLRSATRQTA' A
#
# COMPACT_ATOMS: atom_id res chain seq x y z
N MET A 1 5.38 0.89 18.04
CA MET A 1 5.26 -0.44 17.37
C MET A 1 4.55 -0.27 16.04
N THR A 2 5.07 -0.89 14.99
CA THR A 2 4.49 -0.81 13.67
C THR A 2 3.42 -1.89 13.48
N LYS A 3 2.28 -1.49 12.94
CA LYS A 3 1.17 -2.41 12.70
C LYS A 3 0.66 -2.25 11.28
N LEU A 4 0.47 -3.36 10.59
CA LEU A 4 -0.07 -3.38 9.24
C LEU A 4 -1.38 -4.16 9.24
N GLU A 5 -2.45 -3.52 8.78
CA GLU A 5 -3.76 -4.14 8.69
C GLU A 5 -4.26 -4.17 7.26
N VAL A 6 -4.83 -5.28 6.86
CA VAL A 6 -5.40 -5.48 5.52
C VAL A 6 -6.86 -5.88 5.69
N THR A 7 -7.77 -5.11 5.11
CA THR A 7 -9.20 -5.34 5.26
C THR A 7 -9.90 -5.27 3.91
N LYS A 8 -10.72 -6.27 3.60
CA LYS A 8 -11.54 -6.22 2.39
C LYS A 8 -12.68 -5.23 2.62
N VAL A 9 -12.78 -4.23 1.75
CA VAL A 9 -13.75 -3.15 1.86
C VAL A 9 -14.94 -3.35 0.94
N GLU A 10 -14.69 -3.83 -0.27
CA GLU A 10 -15.71 -3.88 -1.30
C GLU A 10 -15.45 -5.01 -2.29
N GLU A 11 -16.52 -5.67 -2.72
CA GLU A 11 -16.47 -6.61 -3.83
C GLU A 11 -17.12 -5.91 -5.03
N ARG A 12 -16.40 -5.87 -6.12
CA ARG A 12 -16.85 -5.21 -7.35
C ARG A 12 -17.18 -6.23 -8.42
N LEU A 13 -17.78 -5.77 -9.50
CA LEU A 13 -18.10 -6.61 -10.65
C LEU A 13 -16.81 -7.20 -11.24
N ASN A 14 -16.97 -8.33 -11.95
CA ASN A 14 -15.85 -9.02 -12.61
C ASN A 14 -14.80 -9.56 -11.64
N HIS A 15 -15.25 -9.99 -10.46
CA HIS A 15 -14.37 -10.61 -9.46
C HIS A 15 -13.22 -9.71 -9.04
N GLN A 16 -13.46 -8.41 -8.97
CA GLN A 16 -12.50 -7.44 -8.46
C GLN A 16 -12.83 -7.11 -7.01
N PHE A 17 -11.81 -7.11 -6.17
CA PHE A 17 -11.97 -6.77 -4.76
C PHE A 17 -11.14 -5.55 -4.42
N LEU A 18 -11.69 -4.68 -3.58
CA LEU A 18 -11.00 -3.52 -3.07
C LEU A 18 -10.64 -3.77 -1.60
N TYR A 19 -9.37 -3.60 -1.28
CA TYR A 19 -8.87 -3.73 0.09
C TYR A 19 -8.37 -2.38 0.59
N SER A 20 -8.49 -2.18 1.90
CA SER A 20 -7.84 -1.06 2.58
C SER A 20 -6.61 -1.58 3.29
N VAL A 21 -5.47 -0.94 3.04
CA VAL A 21 -4.22 -1.26 3.73
C VAL A 21 -3.90 -0.10 4.65
N ARG A 22 -3.76 -0.39 5.93
CA ARG A 22 -3.52 0.61 6.95
C ARG A 22 -2.22 0.33 7.67
N LEU A 23 -1.33 1.29 7.66
CA LEU A 23 -0.06 1.23 8.37
C LEU A 23 -0.07 2.24 9.50
N SER A 24 0.21 1.76 10.70
CA SER A 24 0.33 2.62 11.89
C SER A 24 1.73 2.43 12.47
N ALA A 25 2.44 3.52 12.68
CA ALA A 25 3.79 3.51 13.22
C ALA A 25 4.00 4.73 14.11
N ASP A 26 4.13 4.49 15.40
CA ASP A 26 4.34 5.54 16.40
C ASP A 26 3.34 6.70 16.23
N ALA A 27 3.80 7.85 15.77
CA ALA A 27 2.96 9.03 15.60
C ALA A 27 2.34 9.15 14.21
N ASN A 28 2.71 8.26 13.28
CA ASN A 28 2.29 8.37 11.89
C ASN A 28 1.31 7.26 11.49
N ARG A 29 0.39 7.62 10.60
CA ARG A 29 -0.62 6.72 10.12
C ARG A 29 -0.82 6.91 8.62
N MET A 30 -0.97 5.81 7.90
CA MET A 30 -1.20 5.85 6.47
C MET A 30 -2.24 4.80 6.10
N GLU A 31 -3.16 5.17 5.22
CA GLU A 31 -4.18 4.26 4.71
C GLU A 31 -4.31 4.46 3.22
N PHE A 32 -4.39 3.37 2.46
CA PHE A 32 -4.53 3.47 1.01
C PHE A 32 -5.31 2.28 0.46
N PRO A 33 -6.00 2.48 -0.68
CA PRO A 33 -6.75 1.40 -1.30
C PRO A 33 -5.90 0.59 -2.26
N ILE A 34 -6.12 -0.72 -2.28
CA ILE A 34 -5.48 -1.63 -3.24
C ILE A 34 -6.58 -2.48 -3.88
N GLY A 35 -6.68 -2.43 -5.20
CA GLY A 35 -7.59 -3.28 -5.95
C GLY A 35 -6.88 -4.50 -6.49
N ILE A 36 -7.52 -5.68 -6.39
CA ILE A 36 -6.98 -6.91 -6.93
C ILE A 36 -8.08 -7.71 -7.64
N GLN A 37 -7.65 -8.65 -8.49
CA GLN A 37 -8.54 -9.69 -8.98
C GLN A 37 -8.63 -10.77 -7.92
N ASP A 38 -9.81 -11.39 -7.79
CA ASP A 38 -10.02 -12.49 -6.88
C ASP A 38 -9.07 -13.65 -7.23
N GLN A 39 -8.27 -14.07 -6.25
CA GLN A 39 -7.28 -15.14 -6.41
C GLN A 39 -7.82 -16.51 -6.00
N GLY A 40 -9.09 -16.57 -5.61
CA GLY A 40 -9.76 -17.83 -5.28
C GLY A 40 -9.87 -18.16 -3.81
N SER A 41 -9.16 -17.48 -2.95
CA SER A 41 -9.27 -17.66 -1.51
C SER A 41 -8.85 -16.38 -0.79
N ASP A 42 -9.32 -16.23 0.45
CA ASP A 42 -8.97 -15.07 1.26
C ASP A 42 -7.47 -14.97 1.48
N ARG A 43 -6.83 -16.10 1.69
CA ARG A 43 -5.38 -16.14 1.93
C ARG A 43 -4.61 -15.70 0.69
N ALA A 44 -5.01 -16.20 -0.48
CA ALA A 44 -4.37 -15.82 -1.74
C ALA A 44 -4.63 -14.34 -2.06
N ASN A 45 -5.82 -13.85 -1.74
CA ASN A 45 -6.16 -12.45 -1.95
C ASN A 45 -5.32 -11.53 -1.06
N GLU A 46 -5.16 -11.91 0.20
CA GLU A 46 -4.32 -11.13 1.10
C GLU A 46 -2.87 -11.10 0.62
N ALA A 47 -2.36 -12.23 0.15
CA ALA A 47 -1.00 -12.29 -0.40
C ALA A 47 -0.85 -11.37 -1.61
N ALA A 48 -1.85 -11.33 -2.49
CA ALA A 48 -1.84 -10.43 -3.65
C ALA A 48 -1.85 -8.96 -3.23
N VAL A 49 -2.64 -8.62 -2.22
CA VAL A 49 -2.69 -7.26 -1.67
C VAL A 49 -1.32 -6.87 -1.09
N LEU A 50 -0.71 -7.77 -0.33
CA LEU A 50 0.60 -7.50 0.27
C LEU A 50 1.68 -7.33 -0.80
N ALA A 51 1.64 -8.14 -1.86
CA ALA A 51 2.58 -7.99 -2.97
C ALA A 51 2.42 -6.63 -3.66
N SER A 52 1.19 -6.20 -3.89
CA SER A 52 0.91 -4.88 -4.48
C SER A 52 1.36 -3.77 -3.56
N THR A 53 1.14 -3.94 -2.25
CA THR A 53 1.56 -2.97 -1.25
C THR A 53 3.07 -2.80 -1.26
N LEU A 54 3.80 -3.93 -1.34
CA LEU A 54 5.26 -3.89 -1.37
C LEU A 54 5.76 -3.16 -2.61
N ALA A 55 5.20 -3.46 -3.78
CA ALA A 55 5.57 -2.80 -5.03
C ALA A 55 5.31 -1.29 -4.95
N PHE A 56 4.16 -0.90 -4.41
CA PHE A 56 3.83 0.52 -4.24
C PHE A 56 4.77 1.20 -3.25
N ALA A 57 5.12 0.52 -2.17
CA ALA A 57 6.03 1.08 -1.16
C ALA A 57 7.42 1.34 -1.75
N GLU A 58 7.89 0.46 -2.63
CA GLU A 58 9.17 0.66 -3.30
C GLU A 58 9.12 1.87 -4.22
N GLU A 59 8.03 2.07 -4.94
CA GLU A 59 7.86 3.25 -5.80
C GLU A 59 7.76 4.52 -4.96
N LEU A 60 7.03 4.46 -3.86
CA LEU A 60 6.89 5.59 -2.95
C LEU A 60 8.25 6.00 -2.37
N GLU A 61 9.02 5.02 -1.94
CA GLU A 61 10.37 5.27 -1.42
C GLU A 61 11.26 5.95 -2.46
N ALA A 62 11.26 5.43 -3.67
CA ALA A 62 12.08 5.98 -4.75
C ALA A 62 11.68 7.43 -5.07
N ALA A 63 10.38 7.69 -5.15
CA ALA A 63 9.87 9.03 -5.42
C ALA A 63 10.22 10.01 -4.30
N ALA A 64 10.08 9.57 -3.05
CA ALA A 64 10.38 10.39 -1.90
C ALA A 64 11.87 10.74 -1.83
N ARG A 65 12.73 9.75 -2.10
CA ARG A 65 14.17 9.97 -2.12
C ARG A 65 14.58 10.98 -3.20
N LEU A 66 13.95 10.87 -4.36
CA LEU A 66 14.23 11.81 -5.45
C LEU A 66 13.85 13.23 -5.08
N ARG A 67 12.68 13.41 -4.50
CA ARG A 67 12.21 14.74 -4.07
C ARG A 67 13.07 15.30 -2.93
N LEU A 68 13.48 14.46 -2.01
CA LEU A 68 14.34 14.86 -0.91
C LEU A 68 15.69 15.38 -1.44
N ARG A 69 16.26 14.70 -2.42
CA ARG A 69 17.52 15.15 -3.03
C ARG A 69 17.37 16.49 -3.73
N SER A 70 16.25 16.68 -4.45
CA SER A 70 15.97 17.95 -5.11
C SER A 70 15.81 19.08 -4.10
N ALA A 71 15.09 18.83 -3.01
CA ALA A 71 14.88 19.82 -1.96
C ALA A 71 16.20 20.20 -1.29
N THR A 72 17.06 19.21 -1.04
CA THR A 72 18.38 19.44 -0.44
C THR A 72 19.27 20.30 -1.34
N ARG A 73 19.23 20.06 -2.65
CA ARG A 73 20.00 20.85 -3.61
C ARG A 73 19.55 22.29 -3.66
N GLN A 74 18.24 22.53 -3.55
CA GLN A 74 17.69 23.88 -3.61
C GLN A 74 18.01 24.71 -2.39
N THR A 75 18.29 24.08 -1.28
CA THR A 75 18.59 24.78 -0.03
C THR A 75 20.07 25.03 0.18
N ALA A 76 20.92 24.51 -0.68
CA ALA A 76 22.37 24.67 -0.56
C ALA A 76 22.88 26.02 -1.04
#